data_7d7199f08e76a061c74886be049ef7d9
#
_entry.id   7d7199f08e76a061c74886be049ef7d9
#
_cell.length_a   1.000
_cell.length_b   1.000
_cell.length_c   1.000
_cell.angle_alpha   90.00
_cell.angle_beta   90.00
_cell.angle_gamma   90.00
#
_symmetry.space_group_name_H-M   'P 1'
#
loop_
_entity.id
_entity.type
_entity.pdbx_description
1 polymer ?
#
loop_
_entity_poly.entity_id
_entity_poly.type
_entity_poly.pdbx_seq_one_letter_code
_entity_poly.pdbx_strand_id
1 'polypeptide(L)'
;MNATTATAAATALPTILDRPNGLLIGRREHVQDFCLGQAELDRFNDLLARLGRKESPLDRDQLATAARELSDSNTPDVAPPCIDERMRRVDQLASMITSRDWTPANDAIDVAAKVVEYVRRDDDLIPDRLRRVGRLDDAIVIETAWPHLAAEVASYLDYCRLHFVEASLRGLESTTFRFTRSDWEAARAAEAALATQQRRIRTHSYLPAAAASLFQIH
;
A
#
# COMPACT_ATOMS: atom_id res chain seq x y z
N MET A 1 14.39 -3.01 -21.31
CA MET A 1 13.91 -1.96 -20.39
C MET A 1 12.37 -1.74 -20.40
N ASN A 2 11.58 -2.55 -21.12
CA ASN A 2 10.13 -2.28 -21.33
C ASN A 2 9.17 -3.05 -20.40
N ALA A 3 9.63 -4.03 -19.62
CA ALA A 3 8.75 -4.83 -18.76
C ALA A 3 8.30 -4.08 -17.49
N THR A 4 9.17 -3.24 -16.92
CA THR A 4 8.90 -2.53 -15.65
C THR A 4 7.86 -1.42 -15.82
N THR A 5 7.86 -0.74 -16.98
CA THR A 5 6.88 0.33 -17.28
C THR A 5 5.49 -0.21 -17.58
N ALA A 6 5.39 -1.37 -18.24
CA ALA A 6 4.11 -2.01 -18.52
C ALA A 6 3.41 -2.53 -17.25
N THR A 7 4.18 -3.08 -16.30
CA THR A 7 3.65 -3.54 -15.00
C THR A 7 3.13 -2.38 -14.14
N ALA A 8 3.86 -1.26 -14.10
CA ALA A 8 3.43 -0.08 -13.34
C ALA A 8 2.14 0.54 -13.90
N ALA A 9 1.97 0.55 -15.24
CA ALA A 9 0.74 1.05 -15.85
C ALA A 9 -0.47 0.13 -15.60
N ALA A 10 -0.25 -1.19 -15.49
CA ALA A 10 -1.33 -2.15 -15.20
C ALA A 10 -1.84 -2.09 -13.75
N THR A 11 -1.04 -1.53 -12.84
CA THR A 11 -1.39 -1.40 -11.40
C THR A 11 -1.89 -0.02 -11.00
N ALA A 12 -1.88 0.97 -11.89
CA ALA A 12 -2.45 2.28 -11.62
C ALA A 12 -3.98 2.27 -11.69
N LEU A 13 -4.63 3.06 -10.82
CA LEU A 13 -6.07 3.32 -10.95
C LEU A 13 -6.34 4.21 -12.18
N PRO A 14 -7.57 4.19 -12.73
CA PRO A 14 -7.95 5.03 -13.85
C PRO A 14 -7.69 6.51 -13.60
N THR A 15 -7.00 7.18 -14.51
CA THR A 15 -6.60 8.60 -14.38
C THR A 15 -7.76 9.58 -14.33
N ILE A 16 -8.96 9.16 -14.73
CA ILE A 16 -10.19 9.96 -14.62
C ILE A 16 -10.48 10.35 -13.17
N LEU A 17 -10.08 9.53 -12.19
CA LEU A 17 -10.28 9.78 -10.76
C LEU A 17 -9.49 10.97 -10.23
N ASP A 18 -8.42 11.37 -10.92
CA ASP A 18 -7.56 12.50 -10.54
C ASP A 18 -7.92 13.80 -11.28
N ARG A 19 -8.88 13.76 -12.19
CA ARG A 19 -9.27 14.93 -12.97
C ARG A 19 -10.18 15.84 -12.16
N PRO A 20 -10.02 17.17 -12.25
CA PRO A 20 -10.92 18.12 -11.60
C PRO A 20 -12.33 18.01 -12.20
N ASN A 21 -13.35 18.13 -11.36
CA ASN A 21 -14.74 18.14 -11.76
C ASN A 21 -15.03 19.28 -12.75
N GLY A 22 -15.92 19.06 -13.69
CA GLY A 22 -16.40 20.08 -14.63
C GLY A 22 -15.78 20.07 -16.03
N LEU A 23 -14.80 19.21 -16.32
CA LEU A 23 -14.24 19.06 -17.68
C LEU A 23 -15.00 18.05 -18.55
N LEU A 24 -15.80 17.19 -17.94
CA LEU A 24 -16.62 16.22 -18.61
C LEU A 24 -18.06 16.41 -18.15
N ILE A 25 -18.93 16.89 -19.05
CA ILE A 25 -20.38 16.91 -18.84
C ILE A 25 -20.89 15.49 -19.14
N GLY A 26 -20.39 14.52 -18.38
CA GLY A 26 -20.90 13.15 -18.41
C GLY A 26 -22.14 13.06 -17.53
N ARG A 27 -23.09 12.25 -17.96
CA ARG A 27 -24.34 11.99 -17.23
C ARG A 27 -24.42 10.54 -16.75
N ARG A 28 -23.25 9.90 -16.56
CA ARG A 28 -23.24 8.51 -16.14
C ARG A 28 -23.43 8.43 -14.63
N GLU A 29 -24.43 7.65 -14.23
CA GLU A 29 -24.80 7.46 -12.83
C GLU A 29 -24.77 5.99 -12.44
N HIS A 30 -24.42 5.10 -13.37
CA HIS A 30 -24.47 3.66 -13.17
C HIS A 30 -23.10 3.02 -13.34
N VAL A 31 -22.79 2.13 -12.41
CA VAL A 31 -21.71 1.15 -12.52
C VAL A 31 -22.37 -0.18 -12.85
N GLN A 32 -22.21 -0.65 -14.09
CA GLN A 32 -22.98 -1.77 -14.65
C GLN A 32 -24.50 -1.51 -14.53
N ASP A 33 -25.23 -2.33 -13.79
CA ASP A 33 -26.66 -2.22 -13.52
C ASP A 33 -27.00 -1.47 -12.21
N PHE A 34 -25.98 -1.05 -11.46
CA PHE A 34 -26.12 -0.39 -10.17
C PHE A 34 -26.08 1.13 -10.30
N CYS A 35 -27.11 1.82 -9.78
CA CYS A 35 -27.18 3.28 -9.73
C CYS A 35 -26.49 3.82 -8.47
N LEU A 36 -25.50 4.71 -8.64
CA LEU A 36 -24.78 5.35 -7.53
C LEU A 36 -25.69 6.35 -6.80
N GLY A 37 -25.92 6.13 -5.52
CA GLY A 37 -26.70 7.02 -4.66
C GLY A 37 -25.92 8.31 -4.31
N GLN A 38 -26.61 9.47 -4.26
CA GLN A 38 -25.95 10.73 -3.92
C GLN A 38 -25.52 10.77 -2.46
N ALA A 39 -26.36 10.29 -1.55
CA ALA A 39 -26.04 10.29 -0.12
C ALA A 39 -24.84 9.37 0.21
N GLU A 40 -24.72 8.25 -0.48
CA GLU A 40 -23.58 7.33 -0.38
C GLU A 40 -22.31 7.99 -0.93
N LEU A 41 -22.41 8.64 -2.07
CA LEU A 41 -21.30 9.37 -2.68
C LEU A 41 -20.81 10.54 -1.79
N ASP A 42 -21.73 11.27 -1.17
CA ASP A 42 -21.37 12.36 -0.27
C ASP A 42 -20.61 11.83 0.97
N ARG A 43 -21.10 10.73 1.58
CA ARG A 43 -20.40 10.05 2.70
C ARG A 43 -19.02 9.52 2.30
N PHE A 44 -18.93 8.97 1.10
CA PHE A 44 -17.67 8.49 0.54
C PHE A 44 -16.66 9.63 0.36
N ASN A 45 -17.07 10.74 -0.23
CA ASN A 45 -16.22 11.91 -0.39
C ASN A 45 -15.78 12.51 0.96
N ASP A 46 -16.66 12.53 1.96
CA ASP A 46 -16.32 12.94 3.33
C ASP A 46 -15.23 12.03 3.94
N LEU A 47 -15.32 10.73 3.70
CA LEU A 47 -14.28 9.80 4.12
C LEU A 47 -12.96 10.07 3.42
N LEU A 48 -12.96 10.23 2.10
CA LEU A 48 -11.75 10.53 1.33
C LEU A 48 -11.07 11.82 1.79
N ALA A 49 -11.86 12.86 2.08
CA ALA A 49 -11.33 14.11 2.63
C ALA A 49 -10.64 13.90 3.99
N ARG A 50 -11.22 13.07 4.89
CA ARG A 50 -10.61 12.71 6.18
C ARG A 50 -9.36 11.84 6.04
N LEU A 51 -9.24 11.09 4.95
CA LEU A 51 -8.06 10.28 4.62
C LEU A 51 -6.97 11.06 3.90
N GLY A 52 -7.21 12.35 3.62
CA GLY A 52 -6.20 13.26 3.09
C GLY A 52 -6.31 13.54 1.59
N ARG A 53 -7.44 13.20 0.93
CA ARG A 53 -7.67 13.58 -0.46
C ARG A 53 -7.66 15.10 -0.58
N LYS A 54 -6.82 15.62 -1.49
CA LYS A 54 -6.67 17.07 -1.77
C LYS A 54 -7.38 17.49 -3.04
N GLU A 55 -7.67 16.53 -3.92
CA GLU A 55 -8.37 16.72 -5.17
C GLU A 55 -9.86 17.01 -4.91
N SER A 56 -10.54 17.50 -5.94
CA SER A 56 -11.99 17.73 -5.88
C SER A 56 -12.73 16.45 -5.48
N PRO A 57 -13.89 16.55 -4.77
CA PRO A 57 -14.76 15.43 -4.52
C PRO A 57 -15.07 14.67 -5.83
N LEU A 58 -15.13 13.36 -5.75
CA LEU A 58 -15.50 12.52 -6.91
C LEU A 58 -16.98 12.71 -7.24
N ASP A 59 -17.28 12.69 -8.53
CA ASP A 59 -18.66 12.64 -9.01
C ASP A 59 -19.04 11.26 -9.56
N ARG A 60 -20.32 11.05 -9.82
CA ARG A 60 -20.85 9.78 -10.34
C ARG A 60 -20.26 9.41 -11.70
N ASP A 61 -20.06 10.41 -12.58
CA ASP A 61 -19.54 10.15 -13.92
C ASP A 61 -18.09 9.71 -13.90
N GLN A 62 -17.27 10.25 -13.01
CA GLN A 62 -15.89 9.81 -12.81
C GLN A 62 -15.82 8.34 -12.36
N LEU A 63 -16.63 7.97 -11.36
CA LEU A 63 -16.70 6.60 -10.85
C LEU A 63 -17.22 5.62 -11.88
N ALA A 64 -18.31 5.97 -12.56
CA ALA A 64 -18.90 5.14 -13.62
C ALA A 64 -17.95 4.98 -14.83
N THR A 65 -17.20 6.03 -15.15
CA THR A 65 -16.20 5.99 -16.24
C THR A 65 -15.01 5.13 -15.84
N ALA A 66 -14.48 5.28 -14.62
CA ALA A 66 -13.41 4.45 -14.09
C ALA A 66 -13.79 2.96 -14.05
N ALA A 67 -14.99 2.66 -13.56
CA ALA A 67 -15.51 1.30 -13.54
C ALA A 67 -15.63 0.70 -14.94
N ARG A 68 -16.07 1.50 -15.92
CA ARG A 68 -16.16 1.07 -17.31
C ARG A 68 -14.78 0.78 -17.91
N GLU A 69 -13.81 1.67 -17.74
CA GLU A 69 -12.42 1.46 -18.20
C GLU A 69 -11.85 0.14 -17.69
N LEU A 70 -12.13 -0.20 -16.43
CA LEU A 70 -11.68 -1.45 -15.81
C LEU A 70 -12.48 -2.67 -16.28
N SER A 71 -13.73 -2.50 -16.66
CA SER A 71 -14.59 -3.58 -17.17
C SER A 71 -14.30 -3.96 -18.62
N ASP A 72 -13.87 -3.00 -19.46
CA ASP A 72 -13.66 -3.18 -20.90
C ASP A 72 -12.40 -4.04 -21.24
N SER A 73 -11.64 -4.50 -20.26
CA SER A 73 -10.50 -5.39 -20.47
C SER A 73 -10.98 -6.79 -20.86
N ASN A 74 -10.38 -7.39 -21.92
CA ASN A 74 -10.74 -8.70 -22.48
C ASN A 74 -10.47 -9.93 -21.59
N THR A 75 -10.18 -9.75 -20.30
CA THR A 75 -9.94 -10.84 -19.35
C THR A 75 -11.22 -11.20 -18.61
N PRO A 76 -11.68 -12.47 -18.65
CA PRO A 76 -12.92 -12.84 -17.98
C PRO A 76 -12.78 -12.86 -16.45
N ASP A 77 -13.80 -12.35 -15.78
CA ASP A 77 -14.16 -12.50 -14.34
C ASP A 77 -13.07 -12.31 -13.25
N VAL A 78 -11.88 -11.89 -13.58
CA VAL A 78 -10.79 -11.62 -12.60
C VAL A 78 -10.78 -10.13 -12.27
N ALA A 79 -10.62 -9.80 -10.99
CA ALA A 79 -10.46 -8.41 -10.57
C ALA A 79 -9.25 -7.76 -11.27
N PRO A 80 -9.33 -6.48 -11.65
CA PRO A 80 -8.20 -5.78 -12.25
C PRO A 80 -6.98 -5.78 -11.30
N PRO A 81 -5.74 -5.93 -11.82
CA PRO A 81 -4.54 -5.97 -11.00
C PRO A 81 -4.38 -4.75 -10.06
N CYS A 82 -4.90 -3.59 -10.48
CA CYS A 82 -4.90 -2.38 -9.65
C CYS A 82 -5.77 -2.51 -8.41
N ILE A 83 -6.92 -3.20 -8.49
CA ILE A 83 -7.79 -3.47 -7.34
C ILE A 83 -7.14 -4.54 -6.45
N ASP A 84 -6.69 -5.67 -7.03
CA ASP A 84 -6.08 -6.77 -6.27
C ASP A 84 -4.85 -6.33 -5.47
N GLU A 85 -4.03 -5.44 -6.03
CA GLU A 85 -2.86 -4.92 -5.31
C GLU A 85 -3.28 -4.15 -4.05
N ARG A 86 -4.35 -3.35 -4.16
CA ARG A 86 -4.85 -2.56 -3.02
C ARG A 86 -5.52 -3.42 -1.98
N MET A 87 -6.26 -4.46 -2.38
CA MET A 87 -6.84 -5.42 -1.44
C MET A 87 -5.75 -6.13 -0.62
N ARG A 88 -4.63 -6.52 -1.23
CA ARG A 88 -3.47 -7.07 -0.49
C ARG A 88 -2.90 -6.08 0.54
N ARG A 89 -2.95 -4.77 0.27
CA ARG A 89 -2.55 -3.75 1.25
C ARG A 89 -3.49 -3.71 2.46
N VAL A 90 -4.80 -3.96 2.26
CA VAL A 90 -5.75 -4.07 3.38
C VAL A 90 -5.40 -5.21 4.32
N ASP A 91 -5.03 -6.37 3.78
CA ASP A 91 -4.62 -7.51 4.59
C ASP A 91 -3.38 -7.19 5.44
N GLN A 92 -2.44 -6.43 4.87
CA GLN A 92 -1.27 -5.93 5.60
C GLN A 92 -1.67 -4.95 6.71
N LEU A 93 -2.57 -4.01 6.42
CA LEU A 93 -3.11 -3.06 7.42
C LEU A 93 -3.84 -3.79 8.54
N ALA A 94 -4.72 -4.72 8.20
CA ALA A 94 -5.46 -5.50 9.18
C ALA A 94 -4.52 -6.30 10.09
N SER A 95 -3.49 -6.91 9.53
CA SER A 95 -2.46 -7.63 10.28
C SER A 95 -1.66 -6.71 11.19
N MET A 96 -1.30 -5.51 10.70
CA MET A 96 -0.54 -4.52 11.45
C MET A 96 -1.30 -4.01 12.68
N ILE A 97 -2.59 -3.64 12.53
CA ILE A 97 -3.39 -3.09 13.63
C ILE A 97 -3.83 -4.15 14.65
N THR A 98 -3.83 -5.43 14.27
CA THR A 98 -4.19 -6.53 15.17
C THR A 98 -2.98 -7.22 15.81
N SER A 99 -1.77 -6.84 15.42
CA SER A 99 -0.54 -7.40 15.98
C SER A 99 -0.42 -7.09 17.46
N ARG A 100 -0.03 -8.09 18.26
CA ARG A 100 0.13 -7.93 19.73
C ARG A 100 1.42 -7.22 20.11
N ASP A 101 2.48 -7.46 19.35
CA ASP A 101 3.84 -7.04 19.68
C ASP A 101 4.29 -5.84 18.81
N TRP A 102 3.45 -5.40 17.88
CA TRP A 102 3.62 -4.19 17.10
C TRP A 102 2.59 -3.13 17.49
N THR A 103 3.05 -1.98 17.92
CA THR A 103 2.19 -0.82 18.18
C THR A 103 2.44 0.21 17.10
N PRO A 104 1.53 0.39 16.14
CA PRO A 104 1.65 1.41 15.10
C PRO A 104 1.74 2.82 15.70
N ALA A 105 2.29 3.78 14.94
CA ALA A 105 2.22 5.19 15.30
C ALA A 105 0.75 5.65 15.38
N ASN A 106 0.43 6.56 16.32
CA ASN A 106 -0.96 6.94 16.61
C ASN A 106 -1.72 7.48 15.40
N ASP A 107 -1.06 8.28 14.57
CA ASP A 107 -1.63 8.80 13.31
C ASP A 107 -1.90 7.69 12.28
N ALA A 108 -1.00 6.71 12.17
CA ALA A 108 -1.15 5.58 11.27
C ALA A 108 -2.26 4.61 11.72
N ILE A 109 -2.42 4.36 13.03
CA ILE A 109 -3.45 3.44 13.53
C ILE A 109 -4.86 3.96 13.25
N ASP A 110 -5.08 5.27 13.42
CA ASP A 110 -6.39 5.89 13.18
C ASP A 110 -6.79 5.85 11.70
N VAL A 111 -5.83 6.09 10.81
CA VAL A 111 -6.06 6.03 9.36
C VAL A 111 -6.26 4.58 8.93
N ALA A 112 -5.42 3.65 9.38
CA ALA A 112 -5.54 2.24 9.04
C ALA A 112 -6.87 1.62 9.52
N ALA A 113 -7.32 1.98 10.73
CA ALA A 113 -8.59 1.52 11.27
C ALA A 113 -9.78 1.96 10.41
N LYS A 114 -9.80 3.23 9.95
CA LYS A 114 -10.85 3.74 9.06
C LYS A 114 -10.88 3.01 7.70
N VAL A 115 -9.70 2.74 7.13
CA VAL A 115 -9.59 1.99 5.87
C VAL A 115 -10.13 0.57 6.06
N VAL A 116 -9.66 -0.15 7.08
CA VAL A 116 -10.10 -1.53 7.34
C VAL A 116 -11.59 -1.59 7.70
N GLU A 117 -12.10 -0.59 8.42
CA GLU A 117 -13.53 -0.49 8.74
C GLU A 117 -14.37 -0.30 7.48
N TYR A 118 -13.97 0.59 6.56
CA TYR A 118 -14.68 0.80 5.31
C TYR A 118 -14.74 -0.49 4.48
N VAL A 119 -13.59 -1.09 4.20
CA VAL A 119 -13.47 -2.30 3.37
C VAL A 119 -14.22 -3.52 3.93
N ARG A 120 -14.55 -3.52 5.22
CA ARG A 120 -15.30 -4.63 5.86
C ARG A 120 -16.79 -4.40 5.97
N ARG A 121 -17.29 -3.24 5.53
CA ARG A 121 -18.71 -2.94 5.54
C ARG A 121 -19.38 -3.53 4.30
N ASP A 122 -20.68 -3.82 4.45
CA ASP A 122 -21.53 -4.30 3.35
C ASP A 122 -22.32 -3.14 2.68
N ASP A 123 -22.27 -1.92 3.25
CA ASP A 123 -22.98 -0.72 2.79
C ASP A 123 -22.06 0.26 2.00
N ASP A 124 -21.26 -0.30 1.12
CA ASP A 124 -20.29 0.41 0.30
C ASP A 124 -20.95 1.22 -0.82
N LEU A 125 -20.21 2.19 -1.37
CA LEU A 125 -20.68 2.99 -2.49
C LEU A 125 -20.92 2.15 -3.75
N ILE A 126 -20.06 1.15 -4.00
CA ILE A 126 -20.14 0.20 -5.09
C ILE A 126 -20.25 -1.21 -4.50
N PRO A 127 -21.38 -1.93 -4.70
CA PRO A 127 -21.54 -3.25 -4.10
C PRO A 127 -20.48 -4.27 -4.57
N ASP A 128 -19.84 -4.96 -3.63
CA ASP A 128 -18.80 -5.97 -3.85
C ASP A 128 -19.19 -7.07 -4.85
N ARG A 129 -20.49 -7.37 -4.96
CA ARG A 129 -21.05 -8.36 -5.90
C ARG A 129 -20.90 -7.99 -7.37
N LEU A 130 -20.60 -6.71 -7.68
CA LEU A 130 -20.40 -6.29 -9.06
C LEU A 130 -19.09 -6.88 -9.59
N ARG A 131 -19.21 -7.61 -10.70
CA ARG A 131 -18.07 -8.31 -11.30
C ARG A 131 -16.95 -7.33 -11.63
N ARG A 132 -15.72 -7.71 -11.28
CA ARG A 132 -14.47 -6.99 -11.58
C ARG A 132 -14.30 -5.64 -10.86
N VAL A 133 -15.36 -4.86 -10.69
CA VAL A 133 -15.29 -3.47 -10.22
C VAL A 133 -15.97 -3.22 -8.90
N GLY A 134 -16.54 -4.25 -8.27
CA GLY A 134 -17.25 -4.11 -7.00
C GLY A 134 -16.38 -3.54 -5.87
N ARG A 135 -15.05 -3.70 -5.95
CA ARG A 135 -14.10 -3.14 -4.98
C ARG A 135 -13.33 -1.93 -5.48
N LEU A 136 -13.89 -1.19 -6.42
CA LEU A 136 -13.23 0.00 -6.95
C LEU A 136 -13.19 1.12 -5.91
N ASP A 137 -14.27 1.34 -5.18
CA ASP A 137 -14.33 2.33 -4.10
C ASP A 137 -13.39 1.98 -2.94
N ASP A 138 -13.31 0.71 -2.54
CA ASP A 138 -12.29 0.23 -1.60
C ASP A 138 -10.88 0.58 -2.08
N ALA A 139 -10.59 0.29 -3.34
CA ALA A 139 -9.28 0.58 -3.92
C ALA A 139 -8.96 2.08 -3.91
N ILE A 140 -9.96 2.95 -4.12
CA ILE A 140 -9.81 4.41 -4.04
C ILE A 140 -9.54 4.85 -2.59
N VAL A 141 -10.25 4.29 -1.61
CA VAL A 141 -10.03 4.56 -0.18
C VAL A 141 -8.60 4.23 0.23
N ILE A 142 -8.12 3.05 -0.17
CA ILE A 142 -6.75 2.60 0.15
C ILE A 142 -5.71 3.50 -0.53
N GLU A 143 -5.89 3.82 -1.81
CA GLU A 143 -4.97 4.69 -2.53
C GLU A 143 -4.87 6.07 -1.89
N THR A 144 -6.01 6.64 -1.49
CA THR A 144 -6.08 7.94 -0.82
C THR A 144 -5.34 7.92 0.53
N ALA A 145 -5.49 6.85 1.31
CA ALA A 145 -4.85 6.72 2.62
C ALA A 145 -3.36 6.33 2.55
N TRP A 146 -2.93 5.70 1.45
CA TRP A 146 -1.62 5.05 1.33
C TRP A 146 -0.42 5.96 1.60
N PRO A 147 -0.38 7.24 1.18
CA PRO A 147 0.71 8.15 1.50
C PRO A 147 0.96 8.32 3.01
N HIS A 148 -0.07 8.18 3.84
CA HIS A 148 0.02 8.26 5.30
C HIS A 148 0.39 6.92 5.96
N LEU A 149 0.26 5.81 5.26
CA LEU A 149 0.41 4.45 5.79
C LEU A 149 1.66 3.73 5.31
N ALA A 150 2.15 4.06 4.12
CA ALA A 150 3.19 3.31 3.43
C ALA A 150 4.47 3.10 4.26
N ALA A 151 4.92 4.13 4.97
CA ALA A 151 6.13 4.05 5.80
C ALA A 151 5.93 3.12 7.02
N GLU A 152 4.77 3.22 7.69
CA GLU A 152 4.46 2.37 8.85
C GLU A 152 4.26 0.91 8.44
N VAL A 153 3.58 0.66 7.31
CA VAL A 153 3.43 -0.69 6.76
C VAL A 153 4.77 -1.28 6.37
N ALA A 154 5.65 -0.51 5.73
CA ALA A 154 6.99 -0.97 5.39
C ALA A 154 7.80 -1.35 6.65
N SER A 155 7.71 -0.56 7.70
CA SER A 155 8.33 -0.85 9.01
C SER A 155 7.76 -2.12 9.63
N TYR A 156 6.45 -2.29 9.59
CA TYR A 156 5.79 -3.50 10.09
C TYR A 156 6.19 -4.76 9.32
N LEU A 157 6.25 -4.70 8.00
CA LEU A 157 6.68 -5.85 7.18
C LEU A 157 8.15 -6.22 7.43
N ASP A 158 9.00 -5.22 7.63
CA ASP A 158 10.39 -5.44 7.99
C ASP A 158 10.52 -6.02 9.40
N TYR A 159 9.70 -5.55 10.37
CA TYR A 159 9.57 -6.16 11.68
C TYR A 159 9.16 -7.64 11.57
N CYS A 160 8.13 -7.98 10.81
CA CYS A 160 7.69 -9.36 10.65
C CYS A 160 8.81 -10.26 10.09
N ARG A 161 9.55 -9.75 9.11
CA ARG A 161 10.70 -10.46 8.53
C ARG A 161 11.79 -10.68 9.57
N LEU A 162 12.18 -9.63 10.32
CA LEU A 162 13.23 -9.72 11.32
C LEU A 162 12.82 -10.63 12.49
N HIS A 163 11.59 -10.54 12.95
CA HIS A 163 11.00 -11.44 13.94
C HIS A 163 11.15 -12.91 13.55
N PHE A 164 10.79 -13.24 12.29
CA PHE A 164 10.93 -14.62 11.78
C PHE A 164 12.40 -15.07 11.76
N VAL A 165 13.31 -14.22 11.29
CA VAL A 165 14.76 -14.52 11.23
C VAL A 165 15.33 -14.73 12.62
N GLU A 166 15.02 -13.84 13.58
CA GLU A 166 15.51 -13.91 14.96
C GLU A 166 14.99 -15.17 15.68
N ALA A 167 13.72 -15.52 15.51
CA ALA A 167 13.17 -16.75 16.05
C ALA A 167 13.90 -17.98 15.49
N SER A 168 14.09 -18.02 14.17
CA SER A 168 14.78 -19.12 13.48
C SER A 168 16.24 -19.28 13.93
N LEU A 169 16.97 -18.19 14.07
CA LEU A 169 18.38 -18.22 14.56
C LEU A 169 18.49 -18.74 15.98
N ARG A 170 17.46 -18.58 16.80
CA ARG A 170 17.41 -19.07 18.19
C ARG A 170 16.80 -20.46 18.31
N GLY A 171 16.37 -21.06 17.19
CA GLY A 171 15.69 -22.35 17.18
C GLY A 171 14.31 -22.33 17.86
N LEU A 172 13.64 -21.15 17.86
CA LEU A 172 12.34 -20.96 18.47
C LEU A 172 11.24 -20.86 17.40
N GLU A 173 10.04 -21.29 17.77
CA GLU A 173 8.86 -21.05 16.96
C GLU A 173 8.49 -19.56 17.00
N SER A 174 8.25 -18.95 15.83
CA SER A 174 7.90 -17.54 15.74
C SER A 174 6.63 -17.16 16.51
N THR A 175 5.70 -18.11 16.69
CA THR A 175 4.46 -17.91 17.47
C THR A 175 4.69 -17.76 18.97
N THR A 176 5.80 -18.27 19.50
CA THR A 176 6.16 -18.25 20.92
C THR A 176 7.28 -17.27 21.23
N PHE A 177 8.02 -16.85 20.19
CA PHE A 177 9.12 -15.90 20.34
C PHE A 177 8.57 -14.47 20.46
N ARG A 178 8.84 -13.84 21.59
CA ARG A 178 8.45 -12.45 21.82
C ARG A 178 9.48 -11.50 21.22
N PHE A 179 9.02 -10.65 20.32
CA PHE A 179 9.84 -9.63 19.67
C PHE A 179 8.95 -8.42 19.42
N THR A 180 9.24 -7.30 20.05
CA THR A 180 8.39 -6.12 20.04
C THR A 180 8.89 -5.07 19.04
N ARG A 181 8.09 -4.01 18.81
CA ARG A 181 8.53 -2.84 18.05
C ARG A 181 9.83 -2.25 18.58
N SER A 182 9.98 -2.16 19.91
CA SER A 182 11.19 -1.64 20.53
C SER A 182 12.42 -2.50 20.24
N ASP A 183 12.27 -3.84 20.22
CA ASP A 183 13.35 -4.74 19.86
C ASP A 183 13.76 -4.56 18.39
N TRP A 184 12.78 -4.37 17.49
CA TRP A 184 13.02 -4.08 16.09
C TRP A 184 13.77 -2.74 15.90
N GLU A 185 13.34 -1.67 16.59
CA GLU A 185 14.00 -0.36 16.56
C GLU A 185 15.44 -0.46 17.03
N ALA A 186 15.69 -1.19 18.12
CA ALA A 186 17.04 -1.42 18.65
C ALA A 186 17.92 -2.19 17.64
N ALA A 187 17.38 -3.23 17.00
CA ALA A 187 18.09 -4.00 15.99
C ALA A 187 18.46 -3.15 14.76
N ARG A 188 17.55 -2.32 14.28
CA ARG A 188 17.81 -1.39 13.16
C ARG A 188 18.83 -0.31 13.52
N ALA A 189 18.80 0.21 14.75
CA ALA A 189 19.81 1.16 15.24
C ALA A 189 21.20 0.53 15.29
N ALA A 190 21.30 -0.71 15.78
CA ALA A 190 22.57 -1.44 15.83
C ALA A 190 23.13 -1.70 14.41
N GLU A 191 22.28 -2.11 13.46
CA GLU A 191 22.68 -2.31 12.06
C GLU A 191 23.19 -1.00 11.42
N ALA A 192 22.51 0.11 11.63
CA ALA A 192 22.92 1.42 11.14
C ALA A 192 24.27 1.87 11.73
N ALA A 193 24.50 1.60 13.03
CA ALA A 193 25.78 1.89 13.70
C ALA A 193 26.92 1.07 13.10
N LEU A 194 26.71 -0.24 12.88
CA LEU A 194 27.70 -1.11 12.23
C LEU A 194 28.02 -0.67 10.80
N ALA A 195 27.01 -0.33 10.01
CA ALA A 195 27.20 0.17 8.66
C ALA A 195 28.02 1.47 8.64
N THR A 196 27.78 2.36 9.59
CA THR A 196 28.54 3.60 9.75
C THR A 196 29.99 3.34 10.12
N GLN A 197 30.23 2.41 11.05
CA GLN A 197 31.58 2.01 11.45
C GLN A 197 32.34 1.37 10.27
N GLN A 198 31.70 0.49 9.50
CA GLN A 198 32.30 -0.13 8.32
C GLN A 198 32.69 0.91 7.26
N ARG A 199 31.85 1.92 7.02
CA ARG A 199 32.18 3.03 6.11
C ARG A 199 33.39 3.80 6.60
N ARG A 200 33.47 4.12 7.90
CA ARG A 200 34.62 4.80 8.52
C ARG A 200 35.91 3.97 8.34
N ILE A 201 35.87 2.68 8.61
CA ILE A 201 37.02 1.79 8.41
C ILE A 201 37.48 1.80 6.95
N ARG A 202 36.54 1.70 5.99
CA ARG A 202 36.88 1.74 4.55
C ARG A 202 37.50 3.06 4.12
N THR A 203 37.04 4.20 4.65
CA THR A 203 37.57 5.52 4.31
C THR A 203 38.92 5.80 4.96
N HIS A 204 39.25 5.16 6.12
CA HIS A 204 40.49 5.33 6.82
C HIS A 204 41.47 4.17 6.61
N SER A 205 41.15 3.17 5.80
CA SER A 205 42.03 2.08 5.42
C SER A 205 43.15 2.60 4.53
N TYR A 206 44.34 2.69 5.04
CA TYR A 206 45.57 3.12 4.34
C TYR A 206 46.15 2.04 3.39
N LEU A 207 45.37 1.17 2.83
CA LEU A 207 45.81 0.30 1.76
C LEU A 207 45.76 1.08 0.44
N PRO A 208 46.86 1.54 -0.14
CA PRO A 208 46.84 2.21 -1.42
C PRO A 208 46.32 1.22 -2.48
N ALA A 209 45.41 1.67 -3.35
CA ALA A 209 44.85 0.87 -4.43
C ALA A 209 45.94 0.29 -5.41
N ALA A 210 47.17 0.78 -5.34
CA ALA A 210 48.33 0.29 -6.09
C ALA A 210 48.91 -1.04 -5.59
N ALA A 211 48.55 -1.53 -4.41
CA ALA A 211 49.09 -2.82 -3.93
C ALA A 211 48.50 -4.04 -4.63
N ALA A 212 47.40 -3.90 -5.37
CA ALA A 212 46.80 -4.98 -6.15
C ALA A 212 47.56 -5.35 -7.43
N SER A 213 48.52 -4.54 -7.86
CA SER A 213 49.30 -4.78 -9.08
C SER A 213 50.65 -5.50 -8.87
N LEU A 214 51.01 -5.83 -7.63
CA LEU A 214 52.29 -6.44 -7.29
C LEU A 214 52.31 -7.97 -7.36
N PHE A 215 51.21 -8.63 -7.66
CA PHE A 215 51.17 -10.09 -7.84
C PHE A 215 50.78 -10.45 -9.27
N GLN A 216 51.66 -10.11 -10.24
CA GLN A 216 51.71 -10.81 -11.51
C GLN A 216 52.63 -12.02 -11.34
N ILE A 217 52.05 -13.20 -11.25
CA ILE A 217 52.75 -14.48 -11.36
C ILE A 217 53.03 -14.70 -12.84
N HIS A 218 54.30 -14.76 -13.23
CA HIS A 218 54.78 -15.21 -14.55
C HIS A 218 54.76 -16.72 -14.62
#